data_dbcd2205f57d7fb248d2fd9d20f4c4f6
#
_entry.id   dbcd2205f57d7fb248d2fd9d20f4c4f6
#
_cell.length_a   1.000
_cell.length_b   1.000
_cell.length_c   1.000
_cell.angle_alpha   90.00
_cell.angle_beta   90.00
_cell.angle_gamma   90.00
#
_symmetry.space_group_name_H-M   'P 1'
#
loop_
_entity.id
_entity.type
_entity.pdbx_description
1 polymer ?
#
loop_
_entity_poly.entity_id
_entity_poly.type
_entity_poly.pdbx_seq_one_letter_code
_entity_poly.pdbx_strand_id
1 'polypeptide(L)'
;EIYTLSLHDALPISIVVGALLDLGANQERLLTALESLPMDGFSVQITRRVVSAIDVCDFDVVLDEGHQNHDHDMAYLYGGLDEAESHSHEHYHEHHGHGEGHHHHEHHEHVHTHEHGHGGGHHHEHRHLSDIERIINSGKLTPRARELAKRIFSILAEAESKAHGVGADEVHFHEAGAVDSIVDVVAAAVCLDDLDITHAIVGPLAEGHGRVRTQHGVLPVPVPAVVNIAASCGLVLAQRAMEGEFVTPTGAAIAAAIRTAEELPATYVVRATMEIGRASCRERV
;
A
#
# COMPACT_ATOMS: atom_id res chain seq x y z
N GLU A 1 27.35 -2.35 -10.32
CA GLU A 1 27.08 -1.47 -9.18
C GLU A 1 26.14 -2.19 -8.21
N ILE A 2 26.37 -2.00 -6.91
CA ILE A 2 25.53 -2.58 -5.86
C ILE A 2 24.84 -1.41 -5.16
N TYR A 3 23.53 -1.43 -5.14
CA TYR A 3 22.75 -0.43 -4.45
C TYR A 3 22.30 -0.98 -3.08
N THR A 4 22.50 -0.20 -2.04
CA THR A 4 22.03 -0.54 -0.69
C THR A 4 20.86 0.34 -0.38
N LEU A 5 19.72 -0.29 -0.17
CA LEU A 5 18.51 0.37 0.32
C LEU A 5 18.47 0.23 1.84
N SER A 6 18.82 1.30 2.55
CA SER A 6 18.71 1.35 4.01
C SER A 6 17.47 2.16 4.37
N LEU A 7 16.42 1.47 4.73
CA LEU A 7 15.12 2.06 5.02
C LEU A 7 15.00 2.19 6.55
N HIS A 8 15.33 3.36 7.06
CA HIS A 8 15.27 3.62 8.51
C HIS A 8 13.93 4.14 9.00
N ASP A 9 13.13 4.72 8.11
CA ASP A 9 11.82 5.30 8.40
C ASP A 9 10.85 4.95 7.26
N ALA A 10 9.58 4.87 7.56
CA ALA A 10 8.43 4.54 6.70
C ALA A 10 8.65 4.40 5.18
N LEU A 11 8.02 3.39 4.60
CA LEU A 11 8.02 3.09 3.16
C LEU A 11 6.67 3.42 2.46
N PRO A 12 6.22 4.66 2.40
CA PRO A 12 5.33 5.06 1.31
C PRO A 12 6.12 5.02 0.00
N ILE A 13 5.52 4.47 -1.03
CA ILE A 13 6.21 4.19 -2.31
C ILE A 13 6.65 5.47 -3.00
N SER A 14 5.85 6.53 -2.91
CA SER A 14 6.16 7.87 -3.43
C SER A 14 7.52 8.38 -2.95
N ILE A 15 7.90 8.08 -1.70
CA ILE A 15 9.21 8.41 -1.15
C ILE A 15 10.34 7.63 -1.85
N VAL A 16 10.12 6.35 -2.15
CA VAL A 16 11.10 5.55 -2.91
C VAL A 16 11.30 6.12 -4.30
N VAL A 17 10.22 6.54 -4.97
CA VAL A 17 10.30 7.16 -6.29
C VAL A 17 11.05 8.49 -6.24
N GLY A 18 10.73 9.37 -5.27
CA GLY A 18 11.46 10.62 -5.05
C GLY A 18 12.95 10.40 -4.84
N ALA A 19 13.30 9.40 -4.05
CA ALA A 19 14.68 9.02 -3.80
C ALA A 19 15.39 8.49 -5.06
N LEU A 20 14.74 7.71 -5.91
CA LEU A 20 15.31 7.26 -7.18
C LEU A 20 15.50 8.41 -8.17
N LEU A 21 14.61 9.40 -8.16
CA LEU A 21 14.77 10.64 -8.93
C LEU A 21 15.98 11.45 -8.45
N ASP A 22 16.21 11.54 -7.14
CA ASP A 22 17.40 12.19 -6.57
C ASP A 22 18.71 11.44 -6.93
N LEU A 23 18.65 10.12 -7.12
CA LEU A 23 19.77 9.34 -7.68
C LEU A 23 20.03 9.58 -9.16
N GLY A 24 19.15 10.30 -9.84
CA GLY A 24 19.30 10.69 -11.24
C GLY A 24 18.45 9.90 -12.22
N ALA A 25 17.39 9.21 -11.77
CA ALA A 25 16.41 8.63 -12.68
C ALA A 25 15.79 9.70 -13.58
N ASN A 26 15.61 9.37 -14.84
CA ASN A 26 15.16 10.31 -15.86
C ASN A 26 13.67 10.64 -15.72
N GLN A 27 13.37 11.86 -15.27
CA GLN A 27 12.01 12.34 -15.04
C GLN A 27 11.14 12.31 -16.30
N GLU A 28 11.68 12.64 -17.47
CA GLU A 28 10.92 12.66 -18.73
C GLU A 28 10.49 11.24 -19.14
N ARG A 29 11.39 10.26 -18.98
CA ARG A 29 11.06 8.84 -19.21
C ARG A 29 9.99 8.35 -18.25
N LEU A 30 10.10 8.71 -16.97
CA LEU A 30 9.11 8.37 -15.96
C LEU A 30 7.74 8.92 -16.35
N LEU A 31 7.62 10.22 -16.61
CA LEU A 31 6.34 10.85 -16.95
C LEU A 31 5.76 10.26 -18.24
N THR A 32 6.58 10.06 -19.29
CA THR A 32 6.13 9.42 -20.53
C THR A 32 5.59 8.01 -20.33
N ALA A 33 6.22 7.25 -19.44
CA ALA A 33 5.76 5.90 -19.10
C ALA A 33 4.42 5.93 -18.37
N LEU A 34 4.27 6.80 -17.37
CA LEU A 34 3.04 6.94 -16.59
C LEU A 34 1.86 7.47 -17.41
N GLU A 35 2.09 8.48 -18.26
CA GLU A 35 1.08 9.00 -19.20
C GLU A 35 0.61 7.96 -20.24
N SER A 36 1.40 6.93 -20.47
CA SER A 36 1.03 5.85 -21.41
C SER A 36 0.13 4.77 -20.81
N LEU A 37 -0.09 4.80 -19.49
CA LEU A 37 -1.00 3.85 -18.84
C LEU A 37 -2.45 4.17 -19.21
N PRO A 38 -3.27 3.14 -19.50
CA PRO A 38 -4.68 3.34 -19.82
C PRO A 38 -5.50 3.56 -18.52
N MET A 39 -5.17 4.62 -17.80
CA MET A 39 -5.80 5.00 -16.53
C MET A 39 -6.00 6.51 -16.53
N ASP A 40 -7.14 6.93 -15.99
CA ASP A 40 -7.52 8.32 -15.82
C ASP A 40 -7.59 8.66 -14.32
N GLY A 41 -7.81 9.93 -14.01
CA GLY A 41 -8.10 10.38 -12.65
C GLY A 41 -6.88 10.65 -11.78
N PHE A 42 -5.68 10.73 -12.35
CA PHE A 42 -4.47 11.10 -11.64
C PHE A 42 -3.60 12.10 -12.40
N SER A 43 -2.80 12.83 -11.66
CA SER A 43 -1.68 13.61 -12.18
C SER A 43 -0.46 13.43 -11.28
N VAL A 44 0.72 13.64 -11.83
CA VAL A 44 1.98 13.48 -11.09
C VAL A 44 2.61 14.84 -10.87
N GLN A 45 2.99 15.12 -9.63
CA GLN A 45 3.76 16.31 -9.26
C GLN A 45 5.14 15.88 -8.73
N ILE A 46 6.18 16.48 -9.31
CA ILE A 46 7.57 16.28 -8.88
C ILE A 46 8.09 17.64 -8.46
N THR A 47 8.37 17.78 -7.17
CA THR A 47 8.80 19.04 -6.57
C THR A 47 10.02 18.84 -5.69
N ARG A 48 10.62 19.95 -5.23
CA ARG A 48 11.68 19.92 -4.23
C ARG A 48 11.15 20.48 -2.92
N ARG A 49 11.52 19.85 -1.82
CA ARG A 49 11.18 20.38 -0.48
C ARG A 49 12.31 20.13 0.51
N VAL A 50 12.31 20.91 1.58
CA VAL A 50 13.29 20.76 2.66
C VAL A 50 12.63 20.01 3.81
N VAL A 51 13.16 18.83 4.15
CA VAL A 51 12.73 18.01 5.28
C VAL A 51 13.92 17.88 6.25
N SER A 52 13.77 18.31 7.49
CA SER A 52 14.85 18.28 8.50
C SER A 52 16.18 18.92 8.01
N ALA A 53 16.06 20.04 7.30
CA ALA A 53 17.17 20.78 6.66
C ALA A 53 17.88 20.05 5.50
N ILE A 54 17.30 18.97 4.99
CA ILE A 54 17.79 18.23 3.82
C ILE A 54 16.85 18.53 2.65
N ASP A 55 17.42 18.86 1.49
CA ASP A 55 16.68 19.06 0.25
C ASP A 55 16.39 17.70 -0.39
N VAL A 56 15.11 17.38 -0.57
CA VAL A 56 14.66 16.07 -1.07
C VAL A 56 13.71 16.25 -2.27
N CYS A 57 13.76 15.30 -3.19
CA CYS A 57 12.77 15.19 -4.25
C CYS A 57 11.48 14.63 -3.67
N ASP A 58 10.38 15.29 -3.98
CA ASP A 58 9.03 14.90 -3.60
C ASP A 58 8.28 14.46 -4.85
N PHE A 59 7.86 13.21 -4.87
CA PHE A 59 7.02 12.63 -5.90
C PHE A 59 5.64 12.41 -5.32
N ASP A 60 4.63 12.98 -5.93
CA ASP A 60 3.24 12.92 -5.44
C ASP A 60 2.29 12.56 -6.57
N VAL A 61 1.42 11.58 -6.31
CA VAL A 61 0.31 11.20 -7.21
C VAL A 61 -0.95 11.89 -6.72
N VAL A 62 -1.38 12.90 -7.45
CA VAL A 62 -2.57 13.68 -7.12
C VAL A 62 -3.76 13.07 -7.81
N LEU A 63 -4.72 12.57 -7.04
CA LEU A 63 -5.97 12.01 -7.53
C LEU A 63 -7.02 13.11 -7.71
N ASP A 64 -7.87 12.97 -8.73
CA ASP A 64 -9.04 13.82 -8.90
C ASP A 64 -10.12 13.49 -7.84
N GLU A 65 -11.18 14.31 -7.77
CA GLU A 65 -12.24 14.16 -6.77
C GLU A 65 -12.98 12.81 -6.84
N GLY A 66 -12.98 12.15 -8.01
CA GLY A 66 -13.64 10.88 -8.23
C GLY A 66 -12.82 9.66 -7.78
N HIS A 67 -11.51 9.83 -7.59
CA HIS A 67 -10.57 8.74 -7.28
C HIS A 67 -9.88 8.93 -5.92
N GLN A 68 -10.25 9.97 -5.14
CA GLN A 68 -9.68 10.19 -3.81
C GLN A 68 -9.97 9.02 -2.87
N ASN A 69 -8.95 8.56 -2.15
CA ASN A 69 -9.05 7.63 -1.05
C ASN A 69 -8.50 8.25 0.24
N HIS A 70 -8.70 7.59 1.38
CA HIS A 70 -8.26 8.07 2.68
C HIS A 70 -6.99 7.39 3.20
N ASP A 71 -6.34 6.55 2.39
CA ASP A 71 -5.24 5.70 2.81
C ASP A 71 -3.98 6.49 3.25
N HIS A 72 -3.93 7.78 2.93
CA HIS A 72 -2.86 8.70 3.33
C HIS A 72 -3.33 9.77 4.35
N ASP A 73 -4.56 9.67 4.86
CA ASP A 73 -5.08 10.60 5.86
C ASP A 73 -4.77 10.08 7.28
N MET A 74 -3.83 10.73 7.96
CA MET A 74 -3.43 10.34 9.31
C MET A 74 -4.55 10.42 10.34
N ALA A 75 -5.49 11.36 10.18
CA ALA A 75 -6.65 11.43 11.04
C ALA A 75 -7.58 10.23 10.83
N TYR A 76 -7.67 9.71 9.62
CA TYR A 76 -8.40 8.48 9.31
C TYR A 76 -7.65 7.25 9.84
N LEU A 77 -6.35 7.13 9.55
CA LEU A 77 -5.54 5.95 9.88
C LEU A 77 -5.37 5.74 11.38
N TYR A 78 -5.25 6.81 12.16
CA TYR A 78 -4.93 6.72 13.60
C TYR A 78 -5.92 7.46 14.52
N GLY A 79 -6.83 8.28 13.97
CA GLY A 79 -7.81 9.02 14.75
C GLY A 79 -8.85 8.13 15.42
N GLY A 80 -9.10 8.34 16.73
CA GLY A 80 -10.18 7.65 17.46
C GLY A 80 -9.99 6.15 17.68
N LEU A 81 -8.77 5.62 17.56
CA LEU A 81 -8.50 4.20 17.80
C LEU A 81 -8.71 3.81 19.27
N ASP A 82 -8.48 4.75 20.22
CA ASP A 82 -8.64 4.54 21.65
C ASP A 82 -10.12 4.54 22.09
N GLU A 83 -11.02 5.16 21.31
CA GLU A 83 -12.46 5.23 21.62
C GLU A 83 -13.22 3.95 21.20
N ALA A 84 -12.68 3.15 20.30
CA ALA A 84 -13.33 1.95 19.78
C ALA A 84 -13.42 0.79 20.80
N GLU A 85 -12.66 0.83 21.90
CA GLU A 85 -12.70 -0.21 22.94
C GLU A 85 -13.83 0.00 23.99
N SER A 86 -14.51 1.16 23.99
CA SER A 86 -15.51 1.50 25.03
C SER A 86 -16.97 1.16 24.69
N HIS A 87 -17.28 0.72 23.48
CA HIS A 87 -18.63 0.33 23.09
C HIS A 87 -18.85 -1.18 23.14
N SER A 88 -18.80 -1.76 24.33
CA SER A 88 -19.44 -3.04 24.58
C SER A 88 -20.95 -2.83 24.58
N HIS A 89 -21.62 -3.22 23.52
CA HIS A 89 -23.08 -3.30 23.51
C HIS A 89 -23.51 -4.43 24.46
N GLU A 90 -23.78 -4.10 25.72
CA GLU A 90 -24.53 -4.97 26.61
C GLU A 90 -25.98 -5.05 26.11
N HIS A 91 -26.27 -6.10 25.35
CA HIS A 91 -27.64 -6.47 25.07
C HIS A 91 -28.24 -7.08 26.34
N TYR A 92 -28.94 -6.26 27.13
CA TYR A 92 -29.83 -6.75 28.17
C TYR A 92 -31.04 -7.41 27.49
N HIS A 93 -31.09 -8.74 27.50
CA HIS A 93 -32.31 -9.47 27.22
C HIS A 93 -33.13 -9.49 28.51
N GLU A 94 -34.15 -8.62 28.61
CA GLU A 94 -35.20 -8.77 29.59
C GLU A 94 -36.05 -10.00 29.22
N HIS A 95 -35.89 -11.06 29.99
CA HIS A 95 -36.79 -12.21 29.95
C HIS A 95 -38.09 -11.85 30.67
N HIS A 96 -39.12 -11.42 29.95
CA HIS A 96 -40.48 -11.49 30.43
C HIS A 96 -41.01 -12.90 30.17
N GLY A 97 -41.14 -13.66 31.27
CA GLY A 97 -41.87 -14.91 31.26
C GLY A 97 -43.37 -14.62 31.25
N HIS A 98 -44.12 -15.29 30.36
CA HIS A 98 -45.52 -15.69 30.60
C HIS A 98 -46.01 -16.66 29.52
N GLY A 99 -46.54 -17.78 29.97
CA GLY A 99 -47.86 -18.27 29.58
C GLY A 99 -47.98 -19.17 28.34
N GLU A 100 -48.33 -20.38 28.62
CA GLU A 100 -48.72 -21.44 27.68
C GLU A 100 -49.83 -21.01 26.71
N GLY A 101 -49.67 -21.31 25.41
CA GLY A 101 -50.71 -21.17 24.41
C GLY A 101 -50.27 -21.69 23.05
N HIS A 102 -50.75 -22.91 22.72
CA HIS A 102 -50.58 -23.52 21.42
C HIS A 102 -51.28 -22.73 20.33
N HIS A 103 -50.61 -22.20 19.36
CA HIS A 103 -51.15 -21.83 18.05
C HIS A 103 -50.21 -22.18 16.93
N HIS A 104 -50.71 -22.94 15.97
CA HIS A 104 -50.14 -23.21 14.68
C HIS A 104 -49.93 -21.90 13.92
N HIS A 105 -48.74 -21.60 13.45
CA HIS A 105 -48.50 -20.53 12.50
C HIS A 105 -47.87 -21.07 11.24
N GLU A 106 -48.56 -20.79 10.14
CA GLU A 106 -48.15 -21.00 8.77
C GLU A 106 -46.89 -20.19 8.45
N HIS A 107 -45.97 -20.82 7.71
CA HIS A 107 -44.78 -20.15 7.20
C HIS A 107 -45.15 -19.15 6.11
N HIS A 108 -45.08 -17.85 6.44
CA HIS A 108 -45.04 -16.80 5.46
C HIS A 108 -43.55 -16.49 5.15
N GLU A 109 -43.12 -16.79 3.91
CA GLU A 109 -41.89 -16.30 3.36
C GLU A 109 -41.98 -14.78 3.20
N HIS A 110 -41.27 -14.04 4.06
CA HIS A 110 -41.07 -12.63 3.86
C HIS A 110 -39.81 -12.43 2.98
N VAL A 111 -40.05 -12.15 1.71
CA VAL A 111 -39.05 -11.63 0.81
C VAL A 111 -38.81 -10.17 1.19
N HIS A 112 -37.72 -9.91 1.90
CA HIS A 112 -37.23 -8.54 2.14
C HIS A 112 -36.48 -8.05 0.91
N THR A 113 -37.14 -7.32 0.04
CA THR A 113 -36.51 -6.48 -0.96
C THR A 113 -35.93 -5.24 -0.25
N HIS A 114 -34.65 -5.23 0.00
CA HIS A 114 -33.98 -4.02 0.42
C HIS A 114 -33.74 -3.14 -0.83
N GLU A 115 -34.61 -2.12 -1.00
CA GLU A 115 -34.25 -0.99 -1.86
C GLU A 115 -33.13 -0.22 -1.17
N HIS A 116 -31.89 -0.41 -1.66
CA HIS A 116 -30.79 0.45 -1.30
C HIS A 116 -30.95 1.77 -2.05
N GLY A 117 -31.39 2.81 -1.30
CA GLY A 117 -31.31 4.18 -1.77
C GLY A 117 -29.87 4.53 -2.09
N HIS A 118 -29.62 4.94 -3.34
CA HIS A 118 -28.34 5.45 -3.80
C HIS A 118 -28.05 6.80 -3.13
N GLY A 119 -27.45 6.74 -1.94
CA GLY A 119 -26.63 7.84 -1.42
C GLY A 119 -25.26 7.73 -2.08
N GLY A 120 -24.72 8.86 -2.58
CA GLY A 120 -23.50 8.90 -3.37
C GLY A 120 -22.32 8.18 -2.69
N GLY A 121 -22.13 6.92 -3.05
CA GLY A 121 -21.01 6.10 -2.62
C GLY A 121 -19.85 6.36 -3.58
N HIS A 122 -18.71 6.69 -3.03
CA HIS A 122 -17.46 6.67 -3.76
C HIS A 122 -17.29 5.24 -4.34
N HIS A 123 -17.27 5.11 -5.65
CA HIS A 123 -17.00 3.85 -6.31
C HIS A 123 -15.52 3.54 -6.18
N HIS A 124 -15.12 2.79 -5.15
CA HIS A 124 -13.81 2.15 -5.13
C HIS A 124 -13.80 1.08 -6.22
N GLU A 125 -13.04 1.30 -7.27
CA GLU A 125 -12.83 0.28 -8.29
C GLU A 125 -11.97 -0.84 -7.71
N HIS A 126 -12.60 -1.94 -7.34
CA HIS A 126 -11.89 -3.16 -6.95
C HIS A 126 -11.27 -3.80 -8.19
N ARG A 127 -9.94 -3.88 -8.24
CA ARG A 127 -9.22 -4.49 -9.35
C ARG A 127 -8.63 -5.83 -8.93
N HIS A 128 -8.74 -6.81 -9.84
CA HIS A 128 -8.00 -8.07 -9.72
C HIS A 128 -6.58 -7.93 -10.27
N LEU A 129 -5.72 -8.88 -9.93
CA LEU A 129 -4.36 -8.94 -10.48
C LEU A 129 -4.35 -8.87 -12.01
N SER A 130 -5.28 -9.58 -12.67
CA SER A 130 -5.42 -9.57 -14.14
C SER A 130 -5.75 -8.21 -14.73
N ASP A 131 -6.48 -7.36 -14.02
CA ASP A 131 -6.80 -6.01 -14.45
C ASP A 131 -5.57 -5.11 -14.39
N ILE A 132 -4.82 -5.22 -13.28
CA ILE A 132 -3.57 -4.49 -13.07
C ILE A 132 -2.52 -4.92 -14.11
N GLU A 133 -2.37 -6.22 -14.35
CA GLU A 133 -1.47 -6.72 -15.39
C GLU A 133 -1.84 -6.22 -16.79
N ARG A 134 -3.12 -6.10 -17.10
CA ARG A 134 -3.60 -5.52 -18.38
C ARG A 134 -3.20 -4.06 -18.51
N ILE A 135 -3.33 -3.28 -17.43
CA ILE A 135 -2.90 -1.88 -17.38
C ILE A 135 -1.39 -1.79 -17.65
N ILE A 136 -0.57 -2.54 -16.90
CA ILE A 136 0.88 -2.56 -17.02
C ILE A 136 1.32 -3.01 -18.42
N ASN A 137 0.68 -4.04 -18.98
CA ASN A 137 1.00 -4.55 -20.31
C ASN A 137 0.68 -3.56 -21.42
N SER A 138 -0.32 -2.71 -21.25
CA SER A 138 -0.74 -1.70 -22.23
C SER A 138 0.13 -0.45 -22.22
N GLY A 139 0.87 -0.19 -21.10
CA GLY A 139 1.76 0.96 -20.98
C GLY A 139 3.03 0.83 -21.85
N LYS A 140 3.63 1.96 -22.23
CA LYS A 140 4.90 2.03 -22.96
C LYS A 140 6.09 1.86 -22.01
N LEU A 141 6.18 0.68 -21.38
CA LEU A 141 7.23 0.33 -20.44
C LEU A 141 8.31 -0.50 -21.15
N THR A 142 9.54 -0.40 -20.69
CA THR A 142 10.58 -1.37 -21.07
C THR A 142 10.18 -2.78 -20.62
N PRO A 143 10.70 -3.84 -21.23
CA PRO A 143 10.41 -5.19 -20.78
C PRO A 143 10.76 -5.41 -19.30
N ARG A 144 11.90 -4.85 -18.85
CA ARG A 144 12.37 -5.01 -17.47
C ARG A 144 11.49 -4.27 -16.45
N ALA A 145 11.13 -3.01 -16.71
CA ALA A 145 10.23 -2.26 -15.84
C ALA A 145 8.86 -2.94 -15.74
N ARG A 146 8.34 -3.45 -16.88
CA ARG A 146 7.08 -4.19 -16.92
C ARG A 146 7.11 -5.45 -16.05
N GLU A 147 8.13 -6.27 -16.21
CA GLU A 147 8.28 -7.51 -15.44
C GLU A 147 8.50 -7.22 -13.95
N LEU A 148 9.23 -6.16 -13.60
CA LEU A 148 9.41 -5.76 -12.21
C LEU A 148 8.09 -5.31 -11.58
N ALA A 149 7.32 -4.45 -12.26
CA ALA A 149 6.01 -4.01 -11.76
C ALA A 149 5.06 -5.21 -11.56
N LYS A 150 4.98 -6.13 -12.51
CA LYS A 150 4.16 -7.36 -12.40
C LYS A 150 4.62 -8.24 -11.25
N ARG A 151 5.93 -8.40 -11.05
CA ARG A 151 6.48 -9.17 -9.92
C ARG A 151 6.08 -8.56 -8.59
N ILE A 152 6.09 -7.24 -8.44
CA ILE A 152 5.66 -6.56 -7.21
C ILE A 152 4.19 -6.88 -6.93
N PHE A 153 3.30 -6.75 -7.92
CA PHE A 153 1.88 -7.10 -7.76
C PHE A 153 1.62 -8.58 -7.53
N SER A 154 2.42 -9.48 -8.10
CA SER A 154 2.33 -10.92 -7.81
C SER A 154 2.65 -11.21 -6.34
N ILE A 155 3.69 -10.58 -5.77
CA ILE A 155 4.04 -10.71 -4.35
C ILE A 155 2.89 -10.19 -3.46
N LEU A 156 2.30 -9.05 -3.81
CA LEU A 156 1.14 -8.49 -3.12
C LEU A 156 -0.06 -9.44 -3.18
N ALA A 157 -0.39 -9.96 -4.37
CA ALA A 157 -1.50 -10.89 -4.56
C ALA A 157 -1.36 -12.15 -3.71
N GLU A 158 -0.16 -12.73 -3.65
CA GLU A 158 0.12 -13.90 -2.80
C GLU A 158 -0.04 -13.58 -1.30
N ALA A 159 0.37 -12.40 -0.88
CA ALA A 159 0.27 -11.98 0.52
C ALA A 159 -1.17 -11.71 0.94
N GLU A 160 -1.93 -11.01 0.11
CA GLU A 160 -3.35 -10.74 0.32
C GLU A 160 -4.18 -12.03 0.24
N SER A 161 -3.89 -12.94 -0.69
CA SER A 161 -4.48 -14.27 -0.79
C SER A 161 -4.39 -15.02 0.53
N LYS A 162 -3.22 -15.00 1.17
CA LYS A 162 -3.02 -15.63 2.48
C LYS A 162 -3.77 -14.90 3.60
N ALA A 163 -3.80 -13.57 3.56
CA ALA A 163 -4.49 -12.76 4.56
C ALA A 163 -6.02 -12.96 4.52
N HIS A 164 -6.58 -13.07 3.31
CA HIS A 164 -8.02 -13.24 3.08
C HIS A 164 -8.48 -14.69 3.01
N GLY A 165 -7.58 -15.66 2.87
CA GLY A 165 -7.92 -17.08 2.73
C GLY A 165 -8.63 -17.40 1.41
N VAL A 166 -8.34 -16.66 0.34
CA VAL A 166 -8.88 -16.85 -1.03
C VAL A 166 -7.77 -17.20 -2.02
N GLY A 167 -8.11 -17.63 -3.23
CA GLY A 167 -7.12 -17.82 -4.28
C GLY A 167 -6.50 -16.50 -4.73
N ALA A 168 -5.23 -16.51 -5.19
CA ALA A 168 -4.56 -15.30 -5.66
C ALA A 168 -5.30 -14.60 -6.83
N ASP A 169 -5.97 -15.38 -7.68
CA ASP A 169 -6.78 -14.88 -8.79
C ASP A 169 -8.11 -14.27 -8.34
N GLU A 170 -8.55 -14.61 -7.11
CA GLU A 170 -9.78 -14.11 -6.50
C GLU A 170 -9.55 -12.90 -5.59
N VAL A 171 -8.29 -12.51 -5.38
CA VAL A 171 -7.96 -11.34 -4.57
C VAL A 171 -8.49 -10.08 -5.24
N HIS A 172 -9.27 -9.32 -4.47
CA HIS A 172 -9.63 -7.94 -4.79
C HIS A 172 -8.66 -7.02 -4.06
N PHE A 173 -7.87 -6.27 -4.80
CA PHE A 173 -7.02 -5.25 -4.22
C PHE A 173 -7.86 -4.05 -3.81
N HIS A 174 -8.00 -3.83 -2.52
CA HIS A 174 -8.72 -2.69 -1.98
C HIS A 174 -7.86 -1.42 -1.97
N GLU A 175 -6.67 -1.51 -1.43
CA GLU A 175 -5.70 -0.41 -1.33
C GLU A 175 -4.66 -0.47 -2.46
N ALA A 176 -3.99 -1.59 -2.64
CA ALA A 176 -2.96 -1.75 -3.68
C ALA A 176 -3.51 -1.73 -5.12
N GLY A 177 -4.82 -1.85 -5.33
CA GLY A 177 -5.51 -1.69 -6.61
C GLY A 177 -5.95 -0.26 -6.92
N ALA A 178 -5.79 0.65 -5.99
CA ALA A 178 -6.06 2.07 -6.19
C ALA A 178 -5.14 2.68 -7.26
N VAL A 179 -5.58 3.75 -7.86
CA VAL A 179 -4.87 4.40 -8.99
C VAL A 179 -3.47 4.84 -8.59
N ASP A 180 -3.34 5.49 -7.44
CA ASP A 180 -2.07 5.96 -6.88
C ASP A 180 -1.09 4.82 -6.61
N SER A 181 -1.55 3.72 -6.02
CA SER A 181 -0.70 2.55 -5.77
C SER A 181 -0.17 1.91 -7.05
N ILE A 182 -0.99 1.84 -8.11
CA ILE A 182 -0.54 1.33 -9.42
C ILE A 182 0.49 2.27 -10.03
N VAL A 183 0.23 3.58 -9.99
CA VAL A 183 1.14 4.61 -10.52
C VAL A 183 2.47 4.56 -9.78
N ASP A 184 2.45 4.48 -8.46
CA ASP A 184 3.64 4.42 -7.61
C ASP A 184 4.50 3.18 -7.89
N VAL A 185 3.89 1.99 -7.99
CA VAL A 185 4.62 0.74 -8.31
C VAL A 185 5.25 0.81 -9.70
N VAL A 186 4.51 1.31 -10.70
CA VAL A 186 5.05 1.47 -12.05
C VAL A 186 6.16 2.52 -12.06
N ALA A 187 6.00 3.62 -11.34
CA ALA A 187 7.02 4.67 -11.23
C ALA A 187 8.31 4.13 -10.62
N ALA A 188 8.22 3.37 -9.51
CA ALA A 188 9.36 2.74 -8.89
C ALA A 188 10.07 1.77 -9.86
N ALA A 189 9.30 0.94 -10.58
CA ALA A 189 9.86 -0.01 -11.54
C ALA A 189 10.57 0.69 -12.72
N VAL A 190 10.01 1.78 -13.23
CA VAL A 190 10.60 2.59 -14.31
C VAL A 190 11.89 3.26 -13.85
N CYS A 191 11.91 3.86 -12.66
CA CYS A 191 13.10 4.52 -12.13
C CYS A 191 14.23 3.52 -11.83
N LEU A 192 13.91 2.35 -11.26
CA LEU A 192 14.87 1.27 -11.01
C LEU A 192 15.49 0.73 -12.32
N ASP A 193 14.68 0.63 -13.36
CA ASP A 193 15.14 0.22 -14.68
C ASP A 193 16.01 1.29 -15.36
N ASP A 194 15.59 2.55 -15.30
CA ASP A 194 16.33 3.68 -15.88
C ASP A 194 17.73 3.86 -15.24
N LEU A 195 17.83 3.64 -13.94
CA LEU A 195 19.10 3.66 -13.21
C LEU A 195 19.94 2.38 -13.38
N ASP A 196 19.46 1.41 -14.16
CA ASP A 196 20.09 0.08 -14.31
C ASP A 196 20.41 -0.62 -12.99
N ILE A 197 19.52 -0.47 -11.99
CA ILE A 197 19.66 -1.13 -10.69
C ILE A 197 19.33 -2.61 -10.84
N THR A 198 20.37 -3.43 -10.98
CA THR A 198 20.27 -4.89 -11.14
C THR A 198 20.58 -5.65 -9.85
N HIS A 199 21.27 -5.00 -8.92
CA HIS A 199 21.67 -5.57 -7.65
C HIS A 199 21.26 -4.65 -6.50
N ALA A 200 20.41 -5.13 -5.63
CA ALA A 200 19.97 -4.41 -4.44
C ALA A 200 20.13 -5.25 -3.18
N ILE A 201 20.63 -4.63 -2.15
CA ILE A 201 20.70 -5.20 -0.81
C ILE A 201 19.65 -4.49 0.03
N VAL A 202 18.75 -5.25 0.60
CA VAL A 202 17.74 -4.75 1.52
C VAL A 202 18.07 -5.25 2.92
N GLY A 203 18.44 -4.30 3.78
CA GLY A 203 18.67 -4.56 5.20
C GLY A 203 17.37 -4.79 5.96
N PRO A 204 17.44 -4.96 7.31
CA PRO A 204 16.24 -5.06 8.13
C PRO A 204 15.35 -3.83 7.96
N LEU A 205 14.08 -4.05 7.62
CA LEU A 205 13.08 -3.00 7.48
C LEU A 205 12.65 -2.53 8.87
N ALA A 206 12.73 -1.23 9.13
CA ALA A 206 12.27 -0.66 10.38
C ALA A 206 10.74 -0.68 10.43
N GLU A 207 10.16 -1.33 11.45
CA GLU A 207 8.71 -1.44 11.60
C GLU A 207 8.28 -0.93 12.97
N GLY A 208 7.12 -0.27 13.03
CA GLY A 208 6.53 0.21 14.26
C GLY A 208 5.70 -0.84 14.98
N HIS A 209 4.82 -0.38 15.86
CA HIS A 209 3.87 -1.23 16.60
C HIS A 209 2.54 -0.49 16.76
N GLY A 210 1.55 -1.16 17.37
CA GLY A 210 0.25 -0.59 17.63
C GLY A 210 -0.80 -1.07 16.64
N ARG A 211 -1.66 -0.16 16.20
CA ARG A 211 -2.78 -0.44 15.30
C ARG A 211 -2.88 0.62 14.22
N VAL A 212 -3.40 0.24 13.07
CA VAL A 212 -3.70 1.13 11.94
C VAL A 212 -5.11 0.83 11.43
N ARG A 213 -5.85 1.86 11.04
CA ARG A 213 -7.14 1.71 10.39
C ARG A 213 -6.92 1.56 8.89
N THR A 214 -7.55 0.54 8.32
CA THR A 214 -7.53 0.23 6.90
C THR A 214 -8.96 0.06 6.40
N GLN A 215 -9.14 -0.19 5.11
CA GLN A 215 -10.46 -0.54 4.56
C GLN A 215 -11.01 -1.86 5.15
N HIS A 216 -10.15 -2.71 5.73
CA HIS A 216 -10.54 -3.94 6.43
C HIS A 216 -10.85 -3.72 7.93
N GLY A 217 -10.87 -2.48 8.39
CA GLY A 217 -11.01 -2.13 9.80
C GLY A 217 -9.68 -1.87 10.48
N VAL A 218 -9.64 -2.05 11.80
CA VAL A 218 -8.44 -1.79 12.59
C VAL A 218 -7.57 -3.04 12.64
N LEU A 219 -6.36 -2.96 12.11
CA LEU A 219 -5.39 -4.05 12.04
C LEU A 219 -4.20 -3.80 12.98
N PRO A 220 -3.54 -4.85 13.47
CA PRO A 220 -2.27 -4.73 14.18
C PRO A 220 -1.13 -4.33 13.23
N VAL A 221 -0.11 -3.66 13.75
CA VAL A 221 1.15 -3.39 13.07
C VAL A 221 2.22 -4.38 13.57
N PRO A 222 2.93 -5.11 12.68
CA PRO A 222 2.80 -5.13 11.20
C PRO A 222 1.45 -5.69 10.73
N VAL A 223 0.92 -5.16 9.63
CA VAL A 223 -0.33 -5.69 9.05
C VAL A 223 -0.11 -7.09 8.45
N PRO A 224 -1.17 -7.93 8.35
CA PRO A 224 -1.04 -9.33 7.91
C PRO A 224 -0.34 -9.51 6.57
N ALA A 225 -0.59 -8.63 5.60
CA ALA A 225 0.07 -8.69 4.29
C ALA A 225 1.58 -8.49 4.39
N VAL A 226 2.06 -7.54 5.20
CA VAL A 226 3.50 -7.32 5.46
C VAL A 226 4.14 -8.56 6.10
N VAL A 227 3.48 -9.16 7.10
CA VAL A 227 3.95 -10.39 7.73
C VAL A 227 4.05 -11.53 6.72
N ASN A 228 3.06 -11.67 5.85
CA ASN A 228 3.03 -12.70 4.80
C ASN A 228 4.16 -12.49 3.79
N ILE A 229 4.42 -11.25 3.34
CA ILE A 229 5.53 -10.92 2.43
C ILE A 229 6.87 -11.22 3.12
N ALA A 230 7.06 -10.73 4.34
CA ALA A 230 8.29 -10.94 5.09
C ALA A 230 8.60 -12.43 5.25
N ALA A 231 7.59 -13.23 5.64
CA ALA A 231 7.74 -14.67 5.82
C ALA A 231 8.04 -15.42 4.52
N SER A 232 7.35 -15.08 3.41
CA SER A 232 7.51 -15.79 2.13
C SER A 232 8.76 -15.38 1.38
N CYS A 233 9.19 -14.11 1.51
CA CYS A 233 10.35 -13.56 0.82
C CYS A 233 11.61 -13.45 1.69
N GLY A 234 11.56 -13.85 2.97
CA GLY A 234 12.70 -13.81 3.88
C GLY A 234 13.15 -12.38 4.23
N LEU A 235 12.24 -11.40 4.27
CA LEU A 235 12.58 -10.06 4.74
C LEU A 235 12.70 -10.05 6.27
N VAL A 236 13.66 -9.28 6.76
CA VAL A 236 13.86 -9.09 8.21
C VAL A 236 13.16 -7.80 8.63
N LEU A 237 12.26 -7.90 9.61
CA LEU A 237 11.61 -6.74 10.23
C LEU A 237 12.34 -6.41 11.54
N ALA A 238 12.73 -5.15 11.72
CA ALA A 238 13.36 -4.61 12.92
C ALA A 238 12.37 -3.71 13.67
N GLN A 239 11.73 -4.24 14.70
CA GLN A 239 10.72 -3.50 15.46
C GLN A 239 11.31 -2.27 16.15
N ARG A 240 10.66 -1.14 16.04
CA ARG A 240 10.98 0.14 16.69
C ARG A 240 10.00 0.42 17.83
N ALA A 241 10.44 1.29 18.77
CA ALA A 241 9.63 1.71 19.91
C ALA A 241 8.61 2.83 19.55
N MET A 242 8.32 3.04 18.28
CA MET A 242 7.40 4.07 17.80
C MET A 242 6.10 3.42 17.35
N GLU A 243 4.98 4.07 17.63
CA GLU A 243 3.68 3.65 17.15
C GLU A 243 3.50 4.05 15.68
N GLY A 244 2.81 3.19 14.92
CA GLY A 244 2.48 3.39 13.52
C GLY A 244 3.02 2.31 12.60
N GLU A 245 2.46 2.25 11.41
CA GLU A 245 2.90 1.41 10.31
C GLU A 245 4.02 2.13 9.56
N PHE A 246 5.20 1.51 9.51
CA PHE A 246 6.35 2.07 8.77
C PHE A 246 6.66 1.25 7.53
N VAL A 247 6.23 0.01 7.48
CA VAL A 247 6.37 -0.86 6.33
C VAL A 247 4.98 -1.17 5.77
N THR A 248 4.63 -0.53 4.67
CA THR A 248 3.37 -0.82 3.98
C THR A 248 3.48 -2.12 3.18
N PRO A 249 2.37 -2.81 2.86
CA PRO A 249 2.39 -4.00 2.01
C PRO A 249 3.11 -3.78 0.67
N THR A 250 2.83 -2.65 0.03
CA THR A 250 3.43 -2.32 -1.26
C THR A 250 4.92 -2.02 -1.14
N GLY A 251 5.35 -1.31 -0.08
CA GLY A 251 6.77 -1.08 0.22
C GLY A 251 7.53 -2.38 0.49
N ALA A 252 6.94 -3.30 1.27
CA ALA A 252 7.50 -4.62 1.50
C ALA A 252 7.62 -5.44 0.21
N ALA A 253 6.61 -5.37 -0.68
CA ALA A 253 6.62 -6.07 -1.96
C ALA A 253 7.71 -5.53 -2.91
N ILE A 254 7.93 -4.21 -2.96
CA ILE A 254 9.04 -3.59 -3.70
C ILE A 254 10.38 -4.10 -3.14
N ALA A 255 10.58 -3.99 -1.84
CA ALA A 255 11.81 -4.45 -1.18
C ALA A 255 12.09 -5.94 -1.50
N ALA A 256 11.07 -6.80 -1.42
CA ALA A 256 11.17 -8.21 -1.77
C ALA A 256 11.48 -8.43 -3.26
N ALA A 257 10.85 -7.66 -4.15
CA ALA A 257 11.04 -7.82 -5.59
C ALA A 257 12.43 -7.44 -6.08
N ILE A 258 13.06 -6.41 -5.46
CA ILE A 258 14.37 -5.90 -5.89
C ILE A 258 15.54 -6.58 -5.18
N ARG A 259 15.33 -7.18 -4.01
CA ARG A 259 16.39 -7.77 -3.20
C ARG A 259 17.09 -8.92 -3.95
N THR A 260 18.40 -8.78 -4.13
CA THR A 260 19.24 -9.79 -4.76
C THR A 260 20.29 -10.38 -3.83
N ALA A 261 20.58 -9.71 -2.71
CA ALA A 261 21.50 -10.16 -1.68
C ALA A 261 21.07 -9.70 -0.30
N GLU A 262 21.55 -10.38 0.73
CA GLU A 262 21.17 -10.13 2.14
C GLU A 262 22.23 -9.35 2.89
N GLU A 263 23.51 -9.48 2.49
CA GLU A 263 24.64 -8.90 3.20
C GLU A 263 25.41 -7.92 2.32
N LEU A 264 25.85 -6.85 2.96
CA LEU A 264 26.79 -5.91 2.35
C LEU A 264 28.15 -6.58 2.12
N PRO A 265 28.82 -6.32 0.98
CA PRO A 265 30.19 -6.74 0.78
C PRO A 265 31.11 -6.11 1.84
N ALA A 266 32.19 -6.82 2.22
CA ALA A 266 33.14 -6.34 3.23
C ALA A 266 33.76 -4.98 2.91
N THR A 267 33.79 -4.63 1.62
CA THR A 267 34.29 -3.32 1.15
C THR A 267 33.42 -2.83 0.00
N TYR A 268 33.07 -1.57 0.03
CA TYR A 268 32.31 -0.90 -1.02
C TYR A 268 32.66 0.59 -1.09
N VAL A 269 32.37 1.20 -2.24
CA VAL A 269 32.53 2.63 -2.44
C VAL A 269 31.15 3.27 -2.55
N VAL A 270 30.90 4.26 -1.70
CA VAL A 270 29.69 5.07 -1.81
C VAL A 270 29.88 6.08 -2.94
N ARG A 271 29.00 6.06 -3.95
CA ARG A 271 29.01 7.00 -5.07
C ARG A 271 27.98 8.10 -4.92
N ALA A 272 26.81 7.74 -4.43
CA ALA A 272 25.73 8.65 -4.16
C ALA A 272 24.93 8.14 -2.96
N THR A 273 24.34 9.07 -2.25
CA THR A 273 23.36 8.80 -1.20
C THR A 273 22.14 9.67 -1.46
N MET A 274 20.99 9.19 -1.07
CA MET A 274 19.77 9.96 -1.01
C MET A 274 19.17 9.84 0.36
N GLU A 275 18.49 10.86 0.79
CA GLU A 275 17.62 10.79 1.95
C GLU A 275 16.21 10.42 1.47
N ILE A 276 15.67 9.39 2.07
CA ILE A 276 14.26 9.12 1.98
C ILE A 276 13.58 10.11 2.92
N GLY A 277 12.93 11.12 2.36
CA GLY A 277 12.17 12.09 3.13
C GLY A 277 11.16 11.36 4.02
N ARG A 278 10.88 11.88 5.22
CA ARG A 278 9.73 11.40 6.01
C ARG A 278 8.48 11.55 5.15
N ALA A 279 7.64 10.52 5.12
CA ALA A 279 6.29 10.68 4.62
C ALA A 279 5.73 11.94 5.28
N SER A 280 5.42 12.95 4.50
CA SER A 280 4.77 14.11 5.05
C SER A 280 3.32 13.72 5.31
N CYS A 281 3.09 13.15 6.48
CA CYS A 281 1.84 13.43 7.13
C CYS A 281 1.74 14.94 7.13
N ARG A 282 0.80 15.47 6.37
CA ARG A 282 0.49 16.91 6.43
C ARG A 282 0.13 17.21 7.87
N GLU A 283 1.11 17.59 8.68
CA GLU A 283 0.86 18.38 9.87
C GLU A 283 0.22 19.70 9.39
N ARG A 284 -1.10 19.71 9.33
CA ARG A 284 -1.83 20.97 9.45
C ARG A 284 -1.89 21.27 10.94
N VAL A 285 -1.00 22.14 11.39
CA VAL A 285 -1.17 22.90 12.62
C VAL A 285 -2.39 23.82 12.44
#